data_ffc50080e63a5f0b02f3102550f4fd94
#
_entry.id   ffc50080e63a5f0b02f3102550f4fd94
#
_cell.length_a   1.000
_cell.length_b   1.000
_cell.length_c   1.000
_cell.angle_alpha   90.00
_cell.angle_beta   90.00
_cell.angle_gamma   90.00
#
_symmetry.space_group_name_H-M   'P 1'
#
loop_
_entity.id
_entity.type
_entity.pdbx_description
1 polymer ?
#
loop_
_entity_poly.entity_id
_entity_poly.type
_entity_poly.pdbx_seq_one_letter_code
_entity_poly.pdbx_strand_id
1 'polypeptide(L)'
;MKRYWGEKAEFRDIQVYENPELGNDIIPVSQGLLVDTIIKEYKNGCEGIQPRDIFITAPTGAGKSLIFQLPAFYAASQGDVTIVVSPLKALKTDRVGGLHNERHDDKVEVINSALTLIDRDRIIDGCKRGDVDILYLSPELLLSYDIHYFIGERKLGLLIVDEAHLITTWGRDFRVDYWFLGNHINKMRKYNDYMFPMVALTATAVYGGVNDMVFDSINSLNMHDPHKFIGNVRRDNIEFVIDTHDDYSTGRYDQNKETETVNIIKGIHDLDMKAIVYAPYTRHINRLKDKCDEIEDGMVVSFHGGMESDEQKFAYQSFKSNRCK
;
A
#
# COMPACT_ATOMS: atom_id res chain seq x y z
N MET A 1 8.59 13.17 -14.71
CA MET A 1 9.27 11.95 -14.28
C MET A 1 10.76 12.16 -14.01
N LYS A 2 11.57 12.58 -14.97
CA LYS A 2 13.04 12.71 -14.82
C LYS A 2 13.48 13.59 -13.64
N ARG A 3 12.75 14.66 -13.34
CA ARG A 3 13.02 15.55 -12.19
C ARG A 3 13.01 14.82 -10.85
N TYR A 4 12.13 13.83 -10.67
CA TYR A 4 11.90 13.16 -9.38
C TYR A 4 12.48 11.74 -9.30
N TRP A 5 12.71 11.08 -10.45
CA TRP A 5 13.23 9.71 -10.52
C TRP A 5 14.59 9.60 -11.23
N GLY A 6 15.19 10.76 -11.62
CA GLY A 6 16.47 10.85 -12.28
C GLY A 6 16.39 10.77 -13.81
N GLU A 7 17.46 11.21 -14.46
CA GLU A 7 17.53 11.34 -15.92
C GLU A 7 17.33 10.01 -16.70
N LYS A 8 17.68 8.87 -16.08
CA LYS A 8 17.52 7.54 -16.67
C LYS A 8 16.18 6.87 -16.36
N ALA A 9 15.26 7.58 -15.70
CA ALA A 9 13.97 7.04 -15.38
C ALA A 9 13.10 6.87 -16.63
N GLU A 10 12.58 5.66 -16.82
CA GLU A 10 11.71 5.28 -17.92
C GLU A 10 10.46 4.60 -17.36
N PHE A 11 9.34 4.76 -18.09
CA PHE A 11 8.13 4.01 -17.78
C PHE A 11 8.32 2.54 -18.10
N ARG A 12 7.80 1.69 -17.24
CA ARG A 12 7.76 0.24 -17.42
C ARG A 12 6.39 -0.19 -17.87
N ASP A 13 6.31 -1.33 -18.52
CA ASP A 13 5.05 -1.96 -18.82
C ASP A 13 4.56 -2.80 -17.64
N ILE A 14 3.26 -2.76 -17.44
CA ILE A 14 2.54 -3.63 -16.50
C ILE A 14 1.68 -4.57 -17.35
N GLN A 15 1.72 -5.86 -17.03
CA GLN A 15 0.91 -6.86 -17.71
C GLN A 15 -0.52 -6.77 -17.16
N VAL A 16 -1.48 -6.42 -18.01
CA VAL A 16 -2.90 -6.34 -17.64
C VAL A 16 -3.74 -7.24 -18.54
N TYR A 17 -4.88 -7.70 -18.04
CA TYR A 17 -5.85 -8.39 -18.87
C TYR A 17 -6.46 -7.39 -19.87
N GLU A 18 -6.49 -7.73 -21.16
CA GLU A 18 -7.06 -6.89 -22.21
C GLU A 18 -8.55 -6.64 -21.98
N ASN A 19 -9.27 -7.73 -21.77
CA ASN A 19 -10.67 -7.69 -21.34
C ASN A 19 -10.92 -8.82 -20.34
N PRO A 20 -10.83 -8.53 -19.03
CA PRO A 20 -10.94 -9.56 -18.00
C PRO A 20 -12.33 -10.21 -17.93
N GLU A 21 -13.36 -9.60 -18.56
CA GLU A 21 -14.72 -10.15 -18.63
C GLU A 21 -14.88 -11.18 -19.77
N LEU A 22 -14.02 -11.11 -20.81
CA LEU A 22 -14.11 -11.96 -21.99
C LEU A 22 -13.04 -13.05 -22.08
N GLY A 23 -11.91 -12.89 -21.40
CA GLY A 23 -10.81 -13.84 -21.50
C GLY A 23 -9.63 -13.54 -20.61
N ASN A 24 -8.57 -14.33 -20.78
CA ASN A 24 -7.32 -14.25 -20.02
C ASN A 24 -6.17 -13.67 -20.84
N ASP A 25 -6.45 -13.04 -21.97
CA ASP A 25 -5.41 -12.42 -22.80
C ASP A 25 -4.77 -11.26 -22.07
N ILE A 26 -3.43 -11.24 -22.08
CA ILE A 26 -2.62 -10.28 -21.34
C ILE A 26 -1.90 -9.38 -22.34
N ILE A 27 -2.02 -8.07 -22.10
CA ILE A 27 -1.35 -7.05 -22.89
C ILE A 27 -0.42 -6.20 -22.02
N PRO A 28 0.70 -5.71 -22.56
CA PRO A 28 1.54 -4.74 -21.87
C PRO A 28 0.88 -3.36 -21.90
N VAL A 29 0.73 -2.75 -20.74
CA VAL A 29 0.25 -1.37 -20.58
C VAL A 29 1.33 -0.55 -19.92
N SER A 30 1.77 0.51 -20.57
CA SER A 30 2.81 1.38 -20.02
C SER A 30 2.30 2.12 -18.79
N GLN A 31 3.15 2.26 -17.77
CA GLN A 31 2.90 3.16 -16.65
C GLN A 31 2.57 4.59 -17.13
N GLY A 32 3.15 5.02 -18.26
CA GLY A 32 2.86 6.32 -18.88
C GLY A 32 1.39 6.45 -19.26
N LEU A 33 0.78 5.42 -19.85
CA LEU A 33 -0.65 5.43 -20.18
C LEU A 33 -1.52 5.55 -18.92
N LEU A 34 -1.17 4.86 -17.85
CA LEU A 34 -1.88 4.97 -16.57
C LEU A 34 -1.79 6.39 -16.00
N VAL A 35 -0.59 6.96 -15.99
CA VAL A 35 -0.34 8.35 -15.56
C VAL A 35 -1.15 9.34 -16.40
N ASP A 36 -1.12 9.20 -17.73
CA ASP A 36 -1.85 10.08 -18.66
C ASP A 36 -3.37 9.95 -18.47
N THR A 37 -3.86 8.74 -18.20
CA THR A 37 -5.29 8.52 -17.90
C THR A 37 -5.70 9.25 -16.62
N ILE A 38 -4.92 9.15 -15.55
CA ILE A 38 -5.21 9.87 -14.29
C ILE A 38 -5.18 11.38 -14.50
N ILE A 39 -4.17 11.89 -15.23
CA ILE A 39 -4.07 13.33 -15.52
C ILE A 39 -5.24 13.81 -16.39
N LYS A 40 -5.69 13.00 -17.35
CA LYS A 40 -6.86 13.32 -18.18
C LYS A 40 -8.12 13.45 -17.32
N GLU A 41 -8.37 12.51 -16.43
CA GLU A 41 -9.55 12.56 -15.57
C GLU A 41 -9.45 13.71 -14.54
N TYR A 42 -8.27 14.02 -14.04
CA TYR A 42 -8.04 15.23 -13.24
C TYR A 42 -8.41 16.50 -14.03
N LYS A 43 -7.99 16.64 -15.30
CA LYS A 43 -8.33 17.78 -16.15
C LYS A 43 -9.83 17.87 -16.42
N ASN A 44 -10.48 16.74 -16.68
CA ASN A 44 -11.94 16.68 -16.82
C ASN A 44 -12.63 17.31 -15.58
N GLY A 45 -12.20 16.93 -14.38
CA GLY A 45 -12.71 17.53 -13.14
C GLY A 45 -12.47 19.04 -13.04
N CYS A 46 -11.30 19.54 -13.43
CA CYS A 46 -11.00 20.96 -13.47
C CYS A 46 -11.87 21.74 -14.46
N GLU A 47 -12.27 21.10 -15.56
CA GLU A 47 -13.13 21.68 -16.61
C GLU A 47 -14.63 21.54 -16.29
N GLY A 48 -14.99 20.98 -15.13
CA GLY A 48 -16.38 20.75 -14.73
C GLY A 48 -17.04 19.55 -15.42
N ILE A 49 -16.26 18.70 -16.07
CA ILE A 49 -16.69 17.44 -16.66
C ILE A 49 -16.57 16.36 -15.56
N GLN A 50 -17.63 15.58 -15.34
CA GLN A 50 -17.60 14.51 -14.36
C GLN A 50 -16.46 13.53 -14.66
N PRO A 51 -15.41 13.45 -13.82
CA PRO A 51 -14.29 12.56 -14.06
C PRO A 51 -14.69 11.12 -13.79
N ARG A 52 -14.08 10.21 -14.53
CA ARG A 52 -14.14 8.78 -14.24
C ARG A 52 -13.08 8.44 -13.18
N ASP A 53 -13.41 7.49 -12.33
CA ASP A 53 -12.45 6.95 -11.37
C ASP A 53 -11.51 5.94 -12.03
N ILE A 54 -10.46 5.53 -11.35
CA ILE A 54 -9.47 4.61 -11.90
C ILE A 54 -9.19 3.50 -10.86
N PHE A 55 -9.36 2.24 -11.26
CA PHE A 55 -9.02 1.07 -10.45
C PHE A 55 -7.84 0.33 -11.08
N ILE A 56 -6.76 0.16 -10.31
CA ILE A 56 -5.53 -0.45 -10.81
C ILE A 56 -5.11 -1.61 -9.90
N THR A 57 -5.00 -2.80 -10.45
CA THR A 57 -4.27 -3.88 -9.80
C THR A 57 -2.90 -4.04 -10.46
N ALA A 58 -1.85 -4.11 -9.65
CA ALA A 58 -0.50 -4.31 -10.17
C ALA A 58 0.36 -5.00 -9.11
N PRO A 59 1.24 -5.95 -9.48
CA PRO A 59 2.03 -6.70 -8.52
C PRO A 59 2.92 -5.80 -7.68
N THR A 60 3.37 -6.31 -6.53
CA THR A 60 4.38 -5.63 -5.72
C THR A 60 5.65 -5.44 -6.55
N GLY A 61 6.25 -4.26 -6.51
CA GLY A 61 7.41 -3.91 -7.32
C GLY A 61 7.10 -3.39 -8.73
N ALA A 62 5.84 -3.39 -9.17
CA ALA A 62 5.43 -2.81 -10.46
C ALA A 62 5.45 -1.26 -10.49
N GLY A 63 5.92 -0.61 -9.43
CA GLY A 63 6.03 0.84 -9.38
C GLY A 63 4.70 1.59 -9.21
N LYS A 64 3.74 1.01 -8.50
CA LYS A 64 2.44 1.65 -8.19
C LYS A 64 2.58 3.08 -7.65
N SER A 65 3.59 3.33 -6.81
CA SER A 65 3.81 4.67 -6.26
C SER A 65 4.09 5.72 -7.33
N LEU A 66 4.86 5.38 -8.38
CA LEU A 66 5.11 6.28 -9.50
C LEU A 66 3.82 6.65 -10.24
N ILE A 67 2.92 5.67 -10.43
CA ILE A 67 1.69 5.84 -11.22
C ILE A 67 0.79 6.93 -10.62
N PHE A 68 0.70 7.04 -9.29
CA PHE A 68 -0.13 8.07 -8.67
C PHE A 68 0.66 9.32 -8.24
N GLN A 69 1.95 9.20 -7.91
CA GLN A 69 2.74 10.35 -7.49
C GLN A 69 3.00 11.34 -8.62
N LEU A 70 3.22 10.86 -9.86
CA LEU A 70 3.38 11.77 -11.00
C LEU A 70 2.14 12.63 -11.27
N PRO A 71 0.91 12.07 -11.36
CA PRO A 71 -0.30 12.89 -11.42
C PRO A 71 -0.48 13.80 -10.21
N ALA A 72 -0.11 13.35 -8.99
CA ALA A 72 -0.16 14.17 -7.79
C ALA A 72 0.76 15.41 -7.89
N PHE A 73 1.98 15.24 -8.38
CA PHE A 73 2.88 16.37 -8.65
C PHE A 73 2.37 17.29 -9.79
N TYR A 74 1.66 16.72 -10.76
CA TYR A 74 1.01 17.53 -11.78
C TYR A 74 -0.11 18.38 -11.19
N ALA A 75 -1.01 17.79 -10.38
CA ALA A 75 -2.07 18.53 -9.66
C ALA A 75 -1.49 19.60 -8.73
N ALA A 76 -0.42 19.28 -8.00
CA ALA A 76 0.32 20.22 -7.16
C ALA A 76 0.85 21.42 -7.95
N SER A 77 1.33 21.21 -9.18
CA SER A 77 1.78 22.30 -10.07
C SER A 77 0.65 23.26 -10.50
N GLN A 78 -0.60 22.84 -10.35
CA GLN A 78 -1.80 23.66 -10.60
C GLN A 78 -2.35 24.29 -9.30
N GLY A 79 -1.73 24.01 -8.15
CA GLY A 79 -2.15 24.53 -6.83
C GLY A 79 -3.08 23.61 -6.04
N ASP A 80 -3.46 22.46 -6.60
CA ASP A 80 -4.38 21.53 -5.98
C ASP A 80 -3.66 20.53 -5.04
N VAL A 81 -4.41 19.96 -4.11
CA VAL A 81 -3.90 19.00 -3.12
C VAL A 81 -4.25 17.57 -3.55
N THR A 82 -3.36 16.64 -3.28
CA THR A 82 -3.63 15.21 -3.36
C THR A 82 -3.68 14.60 -1.98
N ILE A 83 -4.78 13.92 -1.67
CA ILE A 83 -4.91 13.10 -0.45
C ILE A 83 -4.64 11.64 -0.81
N VAL A 84 -3.76 10.99 -0.05
CA VAL A 84 -3.46 9.57 -0.16
C VAL A 84 -3.93 8.85 1.09
N VAL A 85 -4.99 8.06 0.94
CA VAL A 85 -5.50 7.20 2.01
C VAL A 85 -4.71 5.89 2.01
N SER A 86 -3.99 5.62 3.08
CA SER A 86 -3.15 4.42 3.21
C SER A 86 -3.22 3.85 4.62
N PRO A 87 -3.37 2.52 4.80
CA PRO A 87 -3.58 1.89 6.10
C PRO A 87 -2.35 1.85 7.00
N LEU A 88 -1.20 2.28 6.55
CA LEU A 88 0.04 1.72 7.07
C LEU A 88 0.85 2.64 7.95
N LYS A 89 1.06 2.18 9.20
CA LYS A 89 2.04 2.75 10.12
C LYS A 89 3.49 2.56 9.61
N ALA A 90 3.83 1.41 9.04
CA ALA A 90 5.20 1.08 8.65
C ALA A 90 5.63 1.66 7.28
N LEU A 91 4.73 1.68 6.29
CA LEU A 91 5.03 2.24 4.96
C LEU A 91 5.11 3.77 4.94
N LYS A 92 4.58 4.43 5.95
CA LYS A 92 4.58 5.88 6.06
C LYS A 92 6.00 6.45 6.14
N THR A 93 6.87 5.84 6.94
CA THR A 93 8.24 6.33 7.15
C THR A 93 9.13 6.04 5.93
N ASP A 94 8.97 4.87 5.30
CA ASP A 94 9.84 4.48 4.17
C ASP A 94 9.43 5.17 2.86
N ARG A 95 8.13 5.34 2.58
CA ARG A 95 7.67 5.99 1.35
C ARG A 95 7.87 7.50 1.36
N VAL A 96 7.55 8.15 2.47
CA VAL A 96 7.76 9.60 2.63
C VAL A 96 9.23 9.91 2.86
N GLY A 97 9.94 9.11 3.66
CA GLY A 97 11.39 9.21 3.81
C GLY A 97 12.13 9.04 2.48
N GLY A 98 11.66 8.15 1.58
CA GLY A 98 12.18 8.04 0.21
C GLY A 98 11.91 9.28 -0.64
N LEU A 99 10.75 9.91 -0.49
CA LEU A 99 10.43 11.16 -1.21
C LEU A 99 11.26 12.34 -0.69
N HIS A 100 11.41 12.49 0.63
CA HIS A 100 12.25 13.52 1.24
C HIS A 100 13.74 13.32 0.96
N ASN A 101 14.25 12.11 1.20
CA ASN A 101 15.69 11.85 1.15
C ASN A 101 16.22 11.61 -0.26
N GLU A 102 15.42 10.92 -1.12
CA GLU A 102 15.87 10.51 -2.44
C GLU A 102 15.41 11.48 -3.54
N ARG A 103 14.31 12.20 -3.33
CA ARG A 103 13.69 13.06 -4.34
C ARG A 103 13.65 14.53 -4.00
N HIS A 104 14.14 14.91 -2.81
CA HIS A 104 14.19 16.29 -2.33
C HIS A 104 12.84 17.03 -2.45
N ASP A 105 11.73 16.33 -2.15
CA ASP A 105 10.41 16.93 -2.19
C ASP A 105 9.88 17.11 -0.76
N ASP A 106 10.02 18.34 -0.26
CA ASP A 106 9.60 18.72 1.10
C ASP A 106 8.08 18.99 1.19
N LYS A 107 7.35 18.84 0.08
CA LYS A 107 5.91 19.12 0.01
C LYS A 107 5.01 17.88 0.20
N VAL A 108 5.59 16.78 0.64
CA VAL A 108 4.88 15.53 0.92
C VAL A 108 4.93 15.25 2.41
N GLU A 109 3.78 15.14 3.05
CA GLU A 109 3.70 14.92 4.49
C GLU A 109 2.76 13.77 4.85
N VAL A 110 2.92 13.26 6.07
CA VAL A 110 2.11 12.15 6.63
C VAL A 110 1.56 12.56 7.97
N ILE A 111 0.26 12.43 8.16
CA ILE A 111 -0.33 12.52 9.49
C ILE A 111 -0.62 11.10 10.00
N ASN A 112 0.01 10.74 11.10
CA ASN A 112 -0.16 9.45 11.76
C ASN A 112 -0.32 9.61 13.29
N SER A 113 -0.62 8.50 13.97
CA SER A 113 -0.84 8.49 15.43
C SER A 113 0.42 8.69 16.28
N ALA A 114 1.61 8.71 15.67
CA ALA A 114 2.87 8.92 16.38
C ALA A 114 3.27 10.40 16.44
N LEU A 115 2.60 11.27 15.67
CA LEU A 115 2.85 12.71 15.68
C LEU A 115 2.25 13.35 16.93
N THR A 116 2.96 14.36 17.46
CA THR A 116 2.39 15.25 18.47
C THR A 116 1.28 16.10 17.87
N LEU A 117 0.39 16.63 18.71
CA LEU A 117 -0.66 17.55 18.25
C LEU A 117 -0.07 18.78 17.55
N ILE A 118 1.05 19.31 18.07
CA ILE A 118 1.75 20.48 17.50
C ILE A 118 2.29 20.16 16.10
N ASP A 119 2.92 19.01 15.90
CA ASP A 119 3.42 18.60 14.58
C ASP A 119 2.30 18.38 13.59
N ARG A 120 1.19 17.79 14.05
CA ARG A 120 -0.01 17.60 13.25
C ARG A 120 -0.60 18.93 12.78
N ASP A 121 -0.77 19.88 13.69
CA ASP A 121 -1.30 21.21 13.35
C ASP A 121 -0.37 21.95 12.39
N ARG A 122 0.95 21.84 12.57
CA ARG A 122 1.93 22.41 11.66
C ARG A 122 1.79 21.86 10.23
N ILE A 123 1.61 20.55 10.08
CA ILE A 123 1.41 19.91 8.77
C ILE A 123 0.11 20.38 8.13
N ILE A 124 -0.98 20.41 8.89
CA ILE A 124 -2.30 20.87 8.42
C ILE A 124 -2.23 22.32 7.96
N ASP A 125 -1.63 23.18 8.77
CA ASP A 125 -1.46 24.60 8.41
C ASP A 125 -0.54 24.76 7.18
N GLY A 126 0.51 23.94 7.06
CA GLY A 126 1.34 23.86 5.87
C GLY A 126 0.55 23.47 4.63
N CYS A 127 -0.35 22.49 4.75
CA CYS A 127 -1.24 22.09 3.66
C CYS A 127 -2.15 23.23 3.22
N LYS A 128 -2.76 23.94 4.16
CA LYS A 128 -3.63 25.11 3.88
C LYS A 128 -2.87 26.26 3.19
N ARG A 129 -1.60 26.48 3.53
CA ARG A 129 -0.76 27.54 2.93
C ARG A 129 -0.13 27.17 1.59
N GLY A 130 -0.10 25.88 1.22
CA GLY A 130 0.56 25.38 0.01
C GLY A 130 2.03 24.97 0.21
N ASP A 131 2.44 24.79 1.47
CA ASP A 131 3.74 24.21 1.82
C ASP A 131 3.71 22.67 1.67
N VAL A 132 2.51 22.07 1.75
CA VAL A 132 2.27 20.64 1.57
C VAL A 132 1.25 20.45 0.45
N ASP A 133 1.59 19.63 -0.54
CA ASP A 133 0.75 19.37 -1.71
C ASP A 133 0.25 17.92 -1.77
N ILE A 134 0.97 16.98 -1.15
CA ILE A 134 0.57 15.56 -1.07
C ILE A 134 0.52 15.17 0.42
N LEU A 135 -0.68 14.82 0.88
CA LEU A 135 -0.91 14.50 2.28
C LEU A 135 -1.38 13.05 2.44
N TYR A 136 -0.59 12.24 3.15
CA TYR A 136 -0.95 10.88 3.49
C TYR A 136 -1.75 10.86 4.80
N LEU A 137 -2.91 10.22 4.75
CA LEU A 137 -3.83 10.07 5.89
C LEU A 137 -4.21 8.59 6.07
N SER A 138 -4.53 8.23 7.31
CA SER A 138 -5.24 6.98 7.54
C SER A 138 -6.76 7.16 7.26
N PRO A 139 -7.48 6.07 6.92
CA PRO A 139 -8.94 6.16 6.70
C PRO A 139 -9.67 6.74 7.90
N GLU A 140 -9.30 6.31 9.10
CA GLU A 140 -9.91 6.78 10.36
C GLU A 140 -9.80 8.30 10.51
N LEU A 141 -8.65 8.83 10.11
CA LEU A 141 -8.40 10.27 10.21
C LEU A 141 -9.20 11.05 9.15
N LEU A 142 -9.27 10.54 7.91
CA LEU A 142 -10.08 11.17 6.85
C LEU A 142 -11.57 11.17 7.22
N LEU A 143 -12.08 10.10 7.82
CA LEU A 143 -13.48 9.99 8.26
C LEU A 143 -13.83 10.89 9.43
N SER A 144 -12.83 11.28 10.24
CA SER A 144 -13.06 12.05 11.47
C SER A 144 -13.30 13.54 11.23
N TYR A 145 -12.96 14.06 10.04
CA TYR A 145 -13.01 15.49 9.75
C TYR A 145 -13.54 15.74 8.32
N ASP A 146 -14.09 16.94 8.11
CA ASP A 146 -14.33 17.44 6.77
C ASP A 146 -13.01 17.68 6.03
N ILE A 147 -13.01 17.53 4.70
CA ILE A 147 -11.81 17.70 3.89
C ILE A 147 -11.17 19.08 4.05
N HIS A 148 -11.97 20.11 4.21
CA HIS A 148 -11.48 21.49 4.40
C HIS A 148 -10.72 21.69 5.72
N TYR A 149 -10.89 20.80 6.69
CA TYR A 149 -10.04 20.80 7.89
C TYR A 149 -8.57 20.62 7.53
N PHE A 150 -8.28 19.79 6.53
CA PHE A 150 -6.91 19.49 6.09
C PHE A 150 -6.39 20.47 5.05
N ILE A 151 -7.20 20.81 4.05
CA ILE A 151 -6.76 21.56 2.88
C ILE A 151 -7.16 23.04 2.86
N GLY A 152 -8.04 23.47 3.78
CA GLY A 152 -8.57 24.84 3.82
C GLY A 152 -9.41 25.16 2.59
N GLU A 153 -9.13 26.30 1.96
CA GLU A 153 -9.80 26.76 0.73
C GLU A 153 -9.19 26.16 -0.57
N ARG A 154 -8.16 25.31 -0.45
CA ARG A 154 -7.57 24.65 -1.60
C ARG A 154 -8.49 23.56 -2.14
N LYS A 155 -8.31 23.19 -3.39
CA LYS A 155 -9.08 22.11 -4.02
C LYS A 155 -8.38 20.75 -3.85
N LEU A 156 -9.17 19.72 -3.64
CA LEU A 156 -8.73 18.35 -3.75
C LEU A 156 -8.67 17.96 -5.23
N GLY A 157 -7.46 17.86 -5.79
CA GLY A 157 -7.26 17.50 -7.19
C GLY A 157 -7.38 15.99 -7.42
N LEU A 158 -6.83 15.18 -6.50
CA LEU A 158 -6.82 13.71 -6.58
C LEU A 158 -7.07 13.09 -5.21
N LEU A 159 -7.87 12.04 -5.18
CA LEU A 159 -7.99 11.15 -4.01
C LEU A 159 -7.43 9.78 -4.36
N ILE A 160 -6.38 9.37 -3.66
CA ILE A 160 -5.73 8.08 -3.86
C ILE A 160 -6.12 7.14 -2.71
N VAL A 161 -6.57 5.94 -3.04
CA VAL A 161 -6.83 4.86 -2.07
C VAL A 161 -5.83 3.75 -2.31
N ASP A 162 -4.79 3.72 -1.49
CA ASP A 162 -3.77 2.67 -1.55
C ASP A 162 -4.23 1.44 -0.75
N GLU A 163 -3.82 0.25 -1.21
CA GLU A 163 -4.23 -1.05 -0.66
C GLU A 163 -5.76 -1.23 -0.63
N ALA A 164 -6.43 -0.85 -1.71
CA ALA A 164 -7.88 -0.83 -1.83
C ALA A 164 -8.57 -2.17 -1.51
N HIS A 165 -7.86 -3.32 -1.60
CA HIS A 165 -8.37 -4.63 -1.20
C HIS A 165 -8.78 -4.71 0.29
N LEU A 166 -8.24 -3.86 1.14
CA LEU A 166 -8.59 -3.82 2.57
C LEU A 166 -10.05 -3.43 2.83
N ILE A 167 -10.72 -2.86 1.85
CA ILE A 167 -12.14 -2.51 1.94
C ILE A 167 -13.02 -3.76 2.01
N THR A 168 -12.64 -4.83 1.32
CA THR A 168 -13.45 -6.02 1.18
C THR A 168 -13.12 -7.11 2.19
N THR A 169 -11.86 -7.49 2.30
CA THR A 169 -11.42 -8.70 3.01
C THR A 169 -11.23 -8.47 4.51
N TRP A 170 -10.71 -7.31 4.89
CA TRP A 170 -10.33 -6.99 6.27
C TRP A 170 -11.15 -5.84 6.87
N GLY A 171 -11.88 -5.10 6.02
CA GLY A 171 -12.65 -3.94 6.46
C GLY A 171 -13.79 -4.30 7.40
N ARG A 172 -14.46 -5.42 7.14
CA ARG A 172 -15.61 -5.85 7.95
C ARG A 172 -15.23 -6.24 9.37
N ASP A 173 -14.11 -6.95 9.53
CA ASP A 173 -13.72 -7.56 10.82
C ASP A 173 -12.58 -6.82 11.51
N PHE A 174 -11.75 -6.07 10.76
CA PHE A 174 -10.51 -5.52 11.30
C PHE A 174 -10.35 -4.00 11.11
N ARG A 175 -11.00 -3.39 10.08
CA ARG A 175 -10.91 -1.96 9.78
C ARG A 175 -12.24 -1.42 9.25
N VAL A 176 -13.18 -1.29 10.13
CA VAL A 176 -14.55 -0.79 9.86
C VAL A 176 -14.52 0.57 9.13
N ASP A 177 -13.48 1.37 9.36
CA ASP A 177 -13.31 2.68 8.74
C ASP A 177 -13.20 2.61 7.21
N TYR A 178 -12.55 1.58 6.64
CA TYR A 178 -12.54 1.40 5.19
C TYR A 178 -13.94 1.18 4.60
N TRP A 179 -14.82 0.54 5.34
CA TRP A 179 -16.21 0.30 4.93
C TRP A 179 -16.99 1.60 4.75
N PHE A 180 -16.75 2.59 5.61
CA PHE A 180 -17.43 3.88 5.54
C PHE A 180 -16.81 4.86 4.55
N LEU A 181 -15.62 4.55 4.01
CA LEU A 181 -14.87 5.46 3.16
C LEU A 181 -15.64 5.87 1.90
N GLY A 182 -16.29 4.91 1.21
CA GLY A 182 -17.07 5.20 0.00
C GLY A 182 -18.21 6.19 0.25
N ASN A 183 -18.94 6.02 1.37
CA ASN A 183 -20.01 6.95 1.73
C ASN A 183 -19.47 8.34 2.08
N HIS A 184 -18.31 8.42 2.74
CA HIS A 184 -17.65 9.67 3.04
C HIS A 184 -17.20 10.39 1.76
N ILE A 185 -16.60 9.68 0.83
CA ILE A 185 -16.17 10.20 -0.48
C ILE A 185 -17.39 10.75 -1.26
N ASN A 186 -18.52 10.03 -1.27
CA ASN A 186 -19.75 10.52 -1.89
C ASN A 186 -20.25 11.81 -1.26
N LYS A 187 -20.16 11.93 0.07
CA LYS A 187 -20.49 13.20 0.74
C LYS A 187 -19.55 14.31 0.31
N MET A 188 -18.25 14.05 0.28
CA MET A 188 -17.26 15.02 -0.19
C MET A 188 -17.58 15.50 -1.61
N ARG A 189 -17.87 14.59 -2.55
CA ARG A 189 -18.25 14.93 -3.94
C ARG A 189 -19.54 15.72 -4.05
N LYS A 190 -20.49 15.46 -3.16
CA LYS A 190 -21.80 16.15 -3.16
C LYS A 190 -21.72 17.57 -2.61
N TYR A 191 -20.84 17.82 -1.64
CA TYR A 191 -20.80 19.10 -0.94
C TYR A 191 -19.69 20.04 -1.41
N ASN A 192 -18.78 19.57 -2.25
CA ASN A 192 -17.73 20.39 -2.86
C ASN A 192 -18.21 20.95 -4.21
N ASP A 193 -17.81 22.18 -4.50
CA ASP A 193 -18.09 22.88 -5.76
C ASP A 193 -17.13 22.47 -6.89
N TYR A 194 -16.27 21.47 -6.66
CA TYR A 194 -15.31 20.96 -7.62
C TYR A 194 -15.35 19.44 -7.70
N MET A 195 -14.90 18.91 -8.83
CA MET A 195 -14.88 17.48 -9.10
C MET A 195 -13.45 16.95 -9.06
N PHE A 196 -13.27 15.76 -8.54
CA PHE A 196 -11.97 15.08 -8.48
C PHE A 196 -12.12 13.59 -8.78
N PRO A 197 -11.18 12.98 -9.52
CA PRO A 197 -11.14 11.55 -9.69
C PRO A 197 -10.56 10.85 -8.45
N MET A 198 -11.02 9.64 -8.21
CA MET A 198 -10.44 8.72 -7.24
C MET A 198 -9.61 7.67 -7.97
N VAL A 199 -8.42 7.38 -7.44
CA VAL A 199 -7.55 6.31 -7.93
C VAL A 199 -7.38 5.27 -6.84
N ALA A 200 -7.91 4.09 -7.05
CA ALA A 200 -7.77 2.96 -6.14
C ALA A 200 -6.69 2.01 -6.66
N LEU A 201 -5.72 1.68 -5.82
CA LEU A 201 -4.60 0.81 -6.17
C LEU A 201 -4.49 -0.36 -5.20
N THR A 202 -4.16 -1.53 -5.73
CA THR A 202 -3.87 -2.70 -4.90
C THR A 202 -2.91 -3.67 -5.61
N ALA A 203 -2.24 -4.51 -4.83
CA ALA A 203 -1.41 -5.60 -5.35
C ALA A 203 -2.11 -6.96 -5.32
N THR A 204 -3.18 -7.10 -4.56
CA THR A 204 -3.71 -8.40 -4.11
C THR A 204 -5.23 -8.48 -4.21
N ALA A 205 -5.82 -8.02 -5.33
CA ALA A 205 -7.25 -8.18 -5.55
C ALA A 205 -7.54 -9.34 -6.51
N VAL A 206 -8.45 -10.22 -6.11
CA VAL A 206 -8.99 -11.27 -6.96
C VAL A 206 -10.04 -10.64 -7.88
N TYR A 207 -9.97 -10.95 -9.17
CA TYR A 207 -10.97 -10.55 -10.16
C TYR A 207 -11.81 -11.74 -10.59
N GLY A 208 -13.11 -11.55 -10.63
CA GLY A 208 -14.07 -12.58 -11.04
C GLY A 208 -14.34 -13.66 -9.99
N GLY A 209 -15.32 -14.50 -10.30
CA GLY A 209 -15.76 -15.59 -9.42
C GLY A 209 -16.65 -15.15 -8.27
N VAL A 210 -16.81 -16.03 -7.28
CA VAL A 210 -17.73 -15.82 -6.14
C VAL A 210 -17.22 -14.73 -5.18
N ASN A 211 -15.90 -14.53 -5.14
CA ASN A 211 -15.26 -13.54 -4.26
C ASN A 211 -14.49 -12.51 -5.11
N ASP A 212 -15.22 -11.78 -5.96
CA ASP A 212 -14.62 -10.71 -6.78
C ASP A 212 -14.31 -9.48 -5.93
N MET A 213 -13.07 -9.42 -5.45
CA MET A 213 -12.59 -8.31 -4.62
C MET A 213 -12.51 -6.99 -5.39
N VAL A 214 -12.31 -7.03 -6.71
CA VAL A 214 -12.29 -5.82 -7.55
C VAL A 214 -13.69 -5.23 -7.61
N PHE A 215 -14.68 -6.06 -7.94
CA PHE A 215 -16.09 -5.65 -7.98
C PHE A 215 -16.55 -5.10 -6.61
N ASP A 216 -16.27 -5.83 -5.54
CA ASP A 216 -16.63 -5.41 -4.19
C ASP A 216 -15.94 -4.10 -3.77
N SER A 217 -14.67 -3.92 -4.14
CA SER A 217 -13.94 -2.66 -3.84
C SER A 217 -14.51 -1.48 -4.60
N ILE A 218 -14.80 -1.63 -5.88
CA ILE A 218 -15.41 -0.60 -6.73
C ILE A 218 -16.77 -0.16 -6.15
N ASN A 219 -17.62 -1.13 -5.79
CA ASN A 219 -18.92 -0.85 -5.21
C ASN A 219 -18.83 -0.23 -3.81
N SER A 220 -17.97 -0.75 -2.94
CA SER A 220 -17.81 -0.23 -1.58
C SER A 220 -17.22 1.19 -1.55
N LEU A 221 -16.35 1.52 -2.50
CA LEU A 221 -15.82 2.87 -2.69
C LEU A 221 -16.80 3.82 -3.39
N ASN A 222 -17.91 3.31 -3.92
CA ASN A 222 -18.83 4.07 -4.77
C ASN A 222 -18.11 4.75 -5.95
N MET A 223 -17.24 4.02 -6.65
CA MET A 223 -16.46 4.56 -7.76
C MET A 223 -17.38 4.91 -8.94
N HIS A 224 -17.11 6.07 -9.56
CA HIS A 224 -17.88 6.55 -10.71
C HIS A 224 -17.28 6.07 -12.02
N ASP A 225 -17.98 5.19 -12.74
CA ASP A 225 -17.63 4.64 -14.06
C ASP A 225 -16.11 4.37 -14.24
N PRO A 226 -15.51 3.52 -13.40
CA PRO A 226 -14.07 3.47 -13.31
C PRO A 226 -13.39 2.86 -14.54
N HIS A 227 -12.29 3.45 -14.99
CA HIS A 227 -11.30 2.75 -15.81
C HIS A 227 -10.71 1.60 -14.99
N LYS A 228 -10.79 0.37 -15.50
CA LYS A 228 -10.28 -0.82 -14.81
C LYS A 228 -9.01 -1.32 -15.51
N PHE A 229 -7.89 -1.26 -14.81
CA PHE A 229 -6.63 -1.86 -15.24
C PHE A 229 -6.31 -3.04 -14.33
N ILE A 230 -6.77 -4.22 -14.73
CA ILE A 230 -6.63 -5.43 -13.92
C ILE A 230 -5.33 -6.14 -14.31
N GLY A 231 -4.31 -5.95 -13.49
CA GLY A 231 -2.98 -6.53 -13.72
C GLY A 231 -2.94 -8.02 -13.47
N ASN A 232 -2.14 -8.72 -14.28
CA ASN A 232 -1.73 -10.07 -13.97
C ASN A 232 -0.72 -10.03 -12.80
N VAL A 233 -1.19 -10.43 -11.63
CA VAL A 233 -0.39 -10.39 -10.39
C VAL A 233 0.49 -11.63 -10.19
N ARG A 234 0.50 -12.56 -11.14
CA ARG A 234 1.34 -13.75 -11.08
C ARG A 234 2.83 -13.36 -11.00
N ARG A 235 3.54 -14.06 -10.15
CA ARG A 235 4.97 -13.87 -9.89
C ARG A 235 5.75 -15.08 -10.38
N ASP A 236 6.12 -15.09 -11.66
CA ASP A 236 6.83 -16.20 -12.28
C ASP A 236 8.27 -16.42 -11.73
N ASN A 237 8.77 -15.44 -10.98
CA ASN A 237 10.05 -15.51 -10.27
C ASN A 237 9.95 -16.11 -8.85
N ILE A 238 8.78 -16.59 -8.45
CA ILE A 238 8.55 -17.23 -7.14
C ILE A 238 8.16 -18.69 -7.40
N GLU A 239 8.94 -19.60 -6.84
CA GLU A 239 8.63 -21.02 -6.80
C GLU A 239 7.88 -21.33 -5.49
N PHE A 240 6.78 -22.07 -5.59
CA PHE A 240 6.02 -22.54 -4.43
C PHE A 240 6.38 -23.99 -4.16
N VAL A 241 6.93 -24.26 -2.99
CA VAL A 241 7.16 -25.63 -2.48
C VAL A 241 6.16 -25.87 -1.38
N ILE A 242 5.31 -26.89 -1.56
CA ILE A 242 4.30 -27.29 -0.58
C ILE A 242 4.75 -28.63 -0.01
N ASP A 243 5.02 -28.65 1.29
CA ASP A 243 5.32 -29.87 2.03
C ASP A 243 4.17 -30.21 2.97
N THR A 244 3.78 -31.48 3.02
CA THR A 244 2.67 -31.97 3.83
C THR A 244 3.12 -33.10 4.75
N HIS A 245 2.79 -32.99 6.04
CA HIS A 245 3.14 -33.98 7.03
C HIS A 245 1.85 -34.55 7.68
N ASP A 246 1.69 -35.89 7.68
CA ASP A 246 0.53 -36.59 8.20
C ASP A 246 0.67 -36.96 9.71
N ASP A 247 1.19 -36.05 10.50
CA ASP A 247 1.52 -36.31 11.91
C ASP A 247 0.36 -36.09 12.90
N TYR A 248 -0.86 -35.88 12.42
CA TYR A 248 -2.03 -35.64 13.30
C TYR A 248 -2.32 -36.79 14.23
N SER A 249 -1.97 -38.02 13.87
CA SER A 249 -2.24 -39.24 14.67
C SER A 249 -1.36 -39.39 15.89
N THR A 250 -0.22 -38.67 15.95
CA THR A 250 0.78 -38.86 17.05
C THR A 250 0.64 -37.85 18.19
N GLY A 251 -0.19 -36.83 18.06
CA GLY A 251 -0.31 -35.70 19.00
C GLY A 251 0.95 -34.82 19.09
N ARG A 252 1.94 -35.01 18.21
CA ARG A 252 3.21 -34.28 18.19
C ARG A 252 3.33 -33.29 17.01
N TYR A 253 2.25 -33.05 16.33
CA TYR A 253 2.24 -32.20 15.12
C TYR A 253 2.95 -30.85 15.32
N ASP A 254 2.62 -30.10 16.37
CA ASP A 254 3.23 -28.81 16.63
C ASP A 254 4.74 -28.91 16.89
N GLN A 255 5.19 -29.93 17.61
CA GLN A 255 6.62 -30.17 17.92
C GLN A 255 7.41 -30.52 16.64
N ASN A 256 6.85 -31.41 15.81
CA ASN A 256 7.47 -31.83 14.57
C ASN A 256 7.55 -30.66 13.60
N LYS A 257 6.48 -29.87 13.46
CA LYS A 257 6.45 -28.67 12.64
C LYS A 257 7.48 -27.62 13.09
N GLU A 258 7.61 -27.38 14.40
CA GLU A 258 8.63 -26.46 14.93
C GLU A 258 10.05 -26.97 14.60
N THR A 259 10.30 -28.25 14.80
CA THR A 259 11.63 -28.87 14.53
C THR A 259 11.98 -28.77 13.06
N GLU A 260 11.04 -29.07 12.18
CA GLU A 260 11.24 -28.97 10.73
C GLU A 260 11.49 -27.52 10.29
N THR A 261 10.73 -26.58 10.81
CA THR A 261 10.93 -25.16 10.55
C THR A 261 12.33 -24.70 10.97
N VAL A 262 12.83 -25.14 12.13
CA VAL A 262 14.18 -24.82 12.60
C VAL A 262 15.25 -25.43 11.68
N ASN A 263 15.04 -26.68 11.22
CA ASN A 263 15.95 -27.33 10.24
C ASN A 263 16.01 -26.56 8.91
N ILE A 264 14.86 -26.10 8.41
CA ILE A 264 14.81 -25.28 7.18
C ILE A 264 15.54 -23.95 7.39
N ILE A 265 15.31 -23.26 8.50
CA ILE A 265 15.99 -22.00 8.84
C ILE A 265 17.50 -22.22 8.88
N LYS A 266 17.97 -23.27 9.55
CA LYS A 266 19.38 -23.63 9.62
C LYS A 266 19.96 -23.89 8.23
N GLY A 267 19.29 -24.68 7.40
CA GLY A 267 19.73 -24.97 6.04
C GLY A 267 19.86 -23.70 5.16
N ILE A 268 18.93 -22.75 5.30
CA ILE A 268 18.98 -21.45 4.62
C ILE A 268 20.15 -20.60 5.13
N HIS A 269 20.36 -20.59 6.44
CA HIS A 269 21.46 -19.88 7.08
C HIS A 269 22.82 -20.43 6.61
N ASP A 270 22.99 -21.76 6.60
CA ASP A 270 24.22 -22.43 6.15
C ASP A 270 24.55 -22.14 4.67
N LEU A 271 23.53 -21.84 3.86
CA LEU A 271 23.67 -21.44 2.44
C LEU A 271 23.91 -19.94 2.26
N ASP A 272 24.08 -19.16 3.32
CA ASP A 272 24.24 -17.70 3.27
C ASP A 272 23.06 -16.97 2.61
N MET A 273 21.85 -17.53 2.72
CA MET A 273 20.63 -16.98 2.12
C MET A 273 19.77 -16.28 3.18
N LYS A 274 18.87 -15.40 2.73
CA LYS A 274 17.89 -14.72 3.60
C LYS A 274 16.55 -15.42 3.59
N ALA A 275 15.91 -15.51 4.76
CA ALA A 275 14.57 -16.02 4.89
C ALA A 275 13.67 -15.11 5.75
N ILE A 276 12.37 -15.15 5.48
CA ILE A 276 11.34 -14.58 6.34
C ILE A 276 10.36 -15.71 6.68
N VAL A 277 10.21 -16.00 7.97
CA VAL A 277 9.31 -17.01 8.46
C VAL A 277 8.07 -16.35 9.06
N TYR A 278 6.89 -16.65 8.50
CA TYR A 278 5.62 -16.17 9.04
C TYR A 278 5.00 -17.22 9.94
N ALA A 279 4.67 -16.83 11.17
CA ALA A 279 3.92 -17.67 12.10
C ALA A 279 2.65 -16.95 12.57
N PRO A 280 1.53 -17.68 12.78
CA PRO A 280 0.22 -17.08 13.07
C PRO A 280 0.13 -16.45 14.46
N TYR A 281 1.00 -16.87 15.39
CA TYR A 281 0.95 -16.43 16.80
C TYR A 281 2.33 -15.99 17.28
N THR A 282 2.39 -14.90 18.05
CA THR A 282 3.64 -14.36 18.64
C THR A 282 4.38 -15.39 19.49
N ARG A 283 3.66 -16.23 20.22
CA ARG A 283 4.26 -17.34 21.01
C ARG A 283 5.05 -18.33 20.16
N HIS A 284 4.63 -18.56 18.90
CA HIS A 284 5.36 -19.45 17.99
C HIS A 284 6.62 -18.76 17.45
N ILE A 285 6.54 -17.45 17.18
CA ILE A 285 7.69 -16.65 16.76
C ILE A 285 8.78 -16.70 17.84
N ASN A 286 8.41 -16.42 19.10
CA ASN A 286 9.37 -16.41 20.19
C ASN A 286 9.99 -17.81 20.42
N ARG A 287 9.18 -18.86 20.37
CA ARG A 287 9.65 -20.23 20.52
C ARG A 287 10.61 -20.68 19.41
N LEU A 288 10.33 -20.30 18.16
CA LEU A 288 11.23 -20.55 17.03
C LEU A 288 12.54 -19.79 17.20
N LYS A 289 12.48 -18.52 17.63
CA LYS A 289 13.68 -17.75 17.95
C LYS A 289 14.54 -18.43 19.00
N ASP A 290 13.94 -18.80 20.16
CA ASP A 290 14.66 -19.45 21.26
C ASP A 290 15.37 -20.73 20.79
N LYS A 291 14.71 -21.57 19.98
CA LYS A 291 15.30 -22.78 19.43
C LYS A 291 16.42 -22.52 18.41
N CYS A 292 16.32 -21.45 17.64
CA CYS A 292 17.39 -21.05 16.72
C CYS A 292 18.59 -20.51 17.50
N ASP A 293 18.36 -19.72 18.55
CA ASP A 293 19.43 -19.18 19.41
C ASP A 293 20.17 -20.31 20.19
N GLU A 294 19.51 -21.45 20.49
CA GLU A 294 20.18 -22.64 21.02
C GLU A 294 21.21 -23.25 20.04
N ILE A 295 21.06 -23.01 18.73
CA ILE A 295 21.97 -23.49 17.70
C ILE A 295 23.09 -22.45 17.48
N GLU A 296 22.70 -21.21 17.25
CA GLU A 296 23.62 -20.08 17.06
C GLU A 296 22.95 -18.79 17.51
N ASP A 297 23.54 -18.10 18.48
CA ASP A 297 23.02 -16.85 19.02
C ASP A 297 22.98 -15.74 17.95
N GLY A 298 21.81 -15.14 17.80
CA GLY A 298 21.58 -14.09 16.82
C GLY A 298 21.37 -14.56 15.39
N MET A 299 21.23 -15.87 15.12
CA MET A 299 20.90 -16.43 13.82
C MET A 299 19.64 -15.79 13.23
N VAL A 300 18.62 -15.58 14.07
CA VAL A 300 17.34 -14.99 13.70
C VAL A 300 16.94 -13.83 14.60
N VAL A 301 16.12 -12.94 14.10
CA VAL A 301 15.46 -11.89 14.89
C VAL A 301 13.96 -12.05 14.80
N SER A 302 13.26 -11.86 15.91
CA SER A 302 11.79 -11.81 15.91
C SER A 302 11.28 -10.43 15.55
N PHE A 303 10.12 -10.37 14.88
CA PHE A 303 9.41 -9.13 14.58
C PHE A 303 7.90 -9.33 14.70
N HIS A 304 7.27 -8.68 15.67
CA HIS A 304 5.81 -8.74 15.86
C HIS A 304 5.28 -7.51 16.62
N GLY A 305 3.95 -7.32 16.57
CA GLY A 305 3.30 -6.14 17.11
C GLY A 305 3.35 -5.97 18.64
N GLY A 306 3.73 -7.02 19.39
CA GLY A 306 3.91 -6.95 20.84
C GLY A 306 5.31 -6.54 21.31
N MET A 307 6.22 -6.23 20.38
CA MET A 307 7.56 -5.77 20.71
C MET A 307 7.59 -4.25 20.87
N GLU A 308 8.54 -3.75 21.68
CA GLU A 308 8.81 -2.33 21.81
C GLU A 308 9.34 -1.73 20.48
N SER A 309 9.07 -0.43 20.27
CA SER A 309 9.41 0.25 19.01
C SER A 309 10.90 0.15 18.65
N ASP A 310 11.78 0.20 19.66
CA ASP A 310 13.23 0.14 19.43
C ASP A 310 13.71 -1.29 19.11
N GLU A 311 13.07 -2.30 19.69
CA GLU A 311 13.32 -3.70 19.33
C GLU A 311 12.88 -3.99 17.87
N GLN A 312 11.72 -3.48 17.45
CA GLN A 312 11.27 -3.59 16.07
C GLN A 312 12.24 -2.92 15.10
N LYS A 313 12.74 -1.72 15.43
CA LYS A 313 13.74 -1.02 14.63
C LYS A 313 15.05 -1.82 14.54
N PHE A 314 15.50 -2.35 15.67
CA PHE A 314 16.71 -3.18 15.72
C PHE A 314 16.57 -4.42 14.83
N ALA A 315 15.46 -5.16 14.94
CA ALA A 315 15.20 -6.35 14.13
C ALA A 315 15.17 -6.02 12.62
N TYR A 316 14.48 -4.94 12.24
CA TYR A 316 14.44 -4.47 10.86
C TYR A 316 15.83 -4.10 10.32
N GLN A 317 16.61 -3.34 11.09
CA GLN A 317 17.95 -2.92 10.70
C GLN A 317 18.93 -4.11 10.62
N SER A 318 18.84 -5.07 11.54
CA SER A 318 19.66 -6.28 11.55
C SER A 318 19.42 -7.12 10.30
N PHE A 319 18.15 -7.32 9.91
CA PHE A 319 17.80 -8.01 8.67
C PHE A 319 18.24 -7.24 7.43
N LYS A 320 18.04 -5.91 7.40
CA LYS A 320 18.45 -5.05 6.27
C LYS A 320 19.95 -5.04 6.05
N SER A 321 20.73 -5.01 7.12
CA SER A 321 22.21 -4.95 7.11
C SER A 321 22.91 -6.31 7.00
N ASN A 322 22.17 -7.41 6.79
CA ASN A 322 22.70 -8.79 6.76
C ASN A 322 23.36 -9.23 8.08
N ARG A 323 22.99 -8.65 9.22
CA ARG A 323 23.47 -9.11 10.52
C ARG A 323 22.72 -10.35 11.01
N CYS A 324 21.51 -10.56 10.51
CA CYS A 324 20.75 -11.81 10.60
C CYS A 324 20.21 -12.16 9.21
N LYS A 325 19.96 -13.41 8.95
CA LYS A 325 19.52 -13.96 7.65
C LYS A 325 18.24 -14.75 7.74
#